data_f786a984a5c1eaa7a1444734e75b3d99
#
_entry.id   f786a984a5c1eaa7a1444734e75b3d99
#
_cell.length_a   1.000
_cell.length_b   1.000
_cell.length_c   1.000
_cell.angle_alpha   90.00
_cell.angle_beta   90.00
_cell.angle_gamma   90.00
#
_symmetry.space_group_name_H-M   'P 1'
#
loop_
_entity.id
_entity.type
_entity.pdbx_description
1 polymer ?
#
loop_
_entity_poly.entity_id
_entity_poly.type
_entity_poly.pdbx_seq_one_letter_code
_entity_poly.pdbx_strand_id
1 'polypeptide(L)'
;MLLFLQITILVYLFLLVFLYFYQRNLMYHPDENNYFNDKLSVNIEEVEISTQDGLRLLGWYHEKDIRKNKTILFFHGNAGSLENRIHKLNHFRDMSVNFLIIAWRGFSGNEGKPSESGLYEDGESAIKW
;
A
#
# COMPACT_ATOMS: atom_id res chain seq x y z
N MET A 1 47.90 9.53 -1.52
CA MET A 1 47.28 8.24 -1.15
C MET A 1 46.42 8.37 0.11
N LEU A 2 46.96 8.84 1.25
CA LEU A 2 46.20 9.00 2.50
C LEU A 2 44.97 9.92 2.37
N LEU A 3 45.11 11.09 1.77
CA LEU A 3 44.03 12.05 1.55
C LEU A 3 42.90 11.44 0.69
N PHE A 4 43.24 10.73 -0.35
CA PHE A 4 42.26 10.02 -1.20
C PHE A 4 41.47 9.02 -0.41
N LEU A 5 42.14 8.19 0.41
CA LEU A 5 41.47 7.21 1.29
C LEU A 5 40.52 7.88 2.30
N GLN A 6 40.96 9.00 2.91
CA GLN A 6 40.13 9.76 3.84
C GLN A 6 38.85 10.29 3.16
N ILE A 7 38.97 10.87 1.97
CA ILE A 7 37.84 11.39 1.20
C ILE A 7 36.87 10.24 0.85
N THR A 8 37.39 9.09 0.42
CA THR A 8 36.55 7.92 0.09
C THR A 8 35.77 7.45 1.30
N ILE A 9 36.40 7.38 2.47
CA ILE A 9 35.71 6.98 3.71
C ILE A 9 34.64 8.00 4.10
N LEU A 10 34.92 9.30 3.99
CA LEU A 10 33.95 10.34 4.31
C LEU A 10 32.73 10.28 3.36
N VAL A 11 32.95 10.10 2.07
CA VAL A 11 31.87 9.97 1.07
C VAL A 11 31.03 8.71 1.39
N TYR A 12 31.67 7.60 1.70
CA TYR A 12 30.98 6.36 2.07
C TYR A 12 30.10 6.55 3.32
N LEU A 13 30.64 7.14 4.38
CA LEU A 13 29.89 7.41 5.60
C LEU A 13 28.72 8.39 5.36
N PHE A 14 28.94 9.41 4.56
CA PHE A 14 27.88 10.34 4.15
C PHE A 14 26.75 9.61 3.41
N LEU A 15 27.09 8.74 2.46
CA LEU A 15 26.08 7.94 1.73
C LEU A 15 25.29 7.01 2.65
N LEU A 16 25.93 6.37 3.63
CA LEU A 16 25.26 5.53 4.61
C LEU A 16 24.25 6.33 5.44
N VAL A 17 24.66 7.50 5.95
CA VAL A 17 23.80 8.39 6.72
C VAL A 17 22.66 8.92 5.84
N PHE A 18 22.96 9.35 4.63
CA PHE A 18 21.94 9.78 3.68
C PHE A 18 20.91 8.69 3.41
N LEU A 19 21.34 7.49 3.06
CA LEU A 19 20.44 6.35 2.81
C LEU A 19 19.61 5.98 4.04
N TYR A 20 20.20 6.02 5.22
CA TYR A 20 19.48 5.74 6.47
C TYR A 20 18.28 6.68 6.68
N PHE A 21 18.45 7.98 6.41
CA PHE A 21 17.37 8.96 6.57
C PHE A 21 16.40 9.02 5.39
N TYR A 22 16.88 8.77 4.16
CA TYR A 22 16.08 8.92 2.96
C TYR A 22 15.49 7.62 2.41
N GLN A 23 15.85 6.44 2.95
CA GLN A 23 15.41 5.14 2.44
C GLN A 23 13.90 5.04 2.22
N ARG A 24 13.08 5.60 3.10
CA ARG A 24 11.62 5.56 2.97
C ARG A 24 11.14 6.34 1.77
N ASN A 25 11.67 7.53 1.55
CA ASN A 25 11.33 8.38 0.41
C ASN A 25 11.78 7.76 -0.92
N LEU A 26 12.90 6.99 -0.87
CA LEU A 26 13.39 6.26 -2.04
C LEU A 26 12.59 4.98 -2.31
N MET A 27 11.96 4.42 -1.30
CA MET A 27 11.23 3.15 -1.39
C MET A 27 9.76 3.34 -1.70
N TYR A 28 9.09 4.30 -1.06
CA TYR A 28 7.65 4.48 -1.16
C TYR A 28 7.32 5.72 -2.00
N HIS A 29 6.47 5.52 -2.98
CA HIS A 29 6.00 6.56 -3.91
C HIS A 29 4.47 6.60 -3.91
N PRO A 30 3.84 7.04 -2.80
CA PRO A 30 2.40 7.12 -2.71
C PRO A 30 1.83 8.17 -3.66
N ASP A 31 0.69 7.86 -4.27
CA ASP A 31 -0.20 8.83 -4.85
C ASP A 31 -1.33 9.09 -3.84
N GLU A 32 -1.51 10.35 -3.47
CA GLU A 32 -2.51 10.78 -2.50
C GLU A 32 -3.94 10.76 -3.10
N ASN A 33 -4.04 10.71 -4.42
CA ASN A 33 -5.33 10.71 -5.07
C ASN A 33 -5.98 9.33 -5.01
N ASN A 34 -7.28 9.33 -4.77
CA ASN A 34 -8.11 8.15 -4.87
C ASN A 34 -9.31 8.50 -5.75
N TYR A 35 -9.11 8.42 -7.06
CA TYR A 35 -10.18 8.64 -8.00
C TYR A 35 -10.93 7.34 -8.21
N PHE A 36 -12.21 7.35 -7.82
CA PHE A 36 -13.13 6.32 -8.23
C PHE A 36 -13.38 6.46 -9.72
N ASN A 37 -13.02 5.44 -10.49
CA ASN A 37 -13.04 5.53 -11.94
C ASN A 37 -14.10 4.57 -12.52
N ASP A 38 -14.92 5.07 -13.44
CA ASP A 38 -15.96 4.32 -14.19
C ASP A 38 -15.41 3.11 -14.97
N LYS A 39 -14.09 2.94 -15.03
CA LYS A 39 -13.44 1.79 -15.68
C LYS A 39 -13.46 0.50 -14.87
N LEU A 40 -13.93 0.54 -13.62
CA LEU A 40 -14.07 -0.67 -12.82
C LEU A 40 -15.30 -1.47 -13.30
N SER A 41 -15.08 -2.70 -13.74
CA SER A 41 -16.13 -3.57 -14.27
C SER A 41 -16.77 -4.50 -13.23
N VAL A 42 -16.34 -4.40 -11.97
CA VAL A 42 -16.90 -5.09 -10.82
C VAL A 42 -17.56 -4.07 -9.88
N ASN A 43 -18.65 -4.46 -9.25
CA ASN A 43 -19.25 -3.63 -8.22
C ASN A 43 -18.41 -3.71 -6.95
N ILE A 44 -17.96 -2.57 -6.44
CA ILE A 44 -17.19 -2.48 -5.19
C ILE A 44 -17.88 -1.57 -4.19
N GLU A 45 -17.66 -1.86 -2.92
CA GLU A 45 -17.99 -1.04 -1.79
C GLU A 45 -16.70 -0.45 -1.22
N GLU A 46 -16.70 0.86 -0.99
CA GLU A 46 -15.63 1.50 -0.22
C GLU A 46 -15.83 1.17 1.26
N VAL A 47 -14.81 0.63 1.88
CA VAL A 47 -14.82 0.23 3.29
C VAL A 47 -13.71 0.94 4.05
N GLU A 48 -13.94 1.14 5.33
CA GLU A 48 -12.97 1.73 6.25
C GLU A 48 -12.44 0.65 7.20
N ILE A 49 -11.14 0.52 7.28
CA ILE A 49 -10.45 -0.44 8.13
C ILE A 49 -9.70 0.32 9.21
N SER A 50 -10.13 0.15 10.47
CA SER A 50 -9.50 0.79 11.62
C SER A 50 -8.26 0.01 12.04
N THR A 51 -7.13 0.69 12.18
CA THR A 51 -5.88 0.12 12.70
C THR A 51 -5.80 0.26 14.23
N GLN A 52 -4.98 -0.57 14.88
CA GLN A 52 -4.80 -0.50 16.33
C GLN A 52 -4.13 0.80 16.79
N ASP A 53 -3.30 1.39 15.94
CA ASP A 53 -2.66 2.69 16.17
C ASP A 53 -3.52 3.90 15.81
N GLY A 54 -4.81 3.65 15.47
CA GLY A 54 -5.85 4.67 15.35
C GLY A 54 -6.02 5.30 13.97
N LEU A 55 -5.38 4.78 12.93
CA LEU A 55 -5.63 5.21 11.57
C LEU A 55 -6.88 4.55 10.99
N ARG A 56 -7.43 5.17 9.96
CA ARG A 56 -8.52 4.64 9.14
C ARG A 56 -8.02 4.49 7.72
N LEU A 57 -8.02 3.25 7.24
CA LEU A 57 -7.53 2.92 5.91
C LEU A 57 -8.70 2.72 4.96
N LEU A 58 -8.60 3.29 3.78
CA LEU A 58 -9.52 3.04 2.69
C LEU A 58 -9.30 1.64 2.14
N GLY A 59 -10.36 0.89 1.97
CA GLY A 59 -10.38 -0.38 1.25
C GLY A 59 -11.46 -0.41 0.19
N TRP A 60 -11.30 -1.24 -0.81
CA TRP A 60 -12.32 -1.60 -1.79
C TRP A 60 -12.67 -3.06 -1.63
N TYR A 61 -13.91 -3.32 -1.29
CA TYR A 61 -14.46 -4.66 -1.12
C TYR A 61 -15.41 -5.02 -2.26
N HIS A 62 -15.26 -6.22 -2.79
CA HIS A 62 -16.19 -6.82 -3.73
C HIS A 62 -16.73 -8.11 -3.15
N GLU A 63 -18.04 -8.14 -2.92
CA GLU A 63 -18.74 -9.36 -2.53
C GLU A 63 -19.47 -9.96 -3.73
N LYS A 64 -19.15 -11.20 -4.03
CA LYS A 64 -19.89 -12.01 -5.00
C LYS A 64 -20.84 -12.99 -4.29
N ASP A 65 -20.36 -13.70 -3.30
CA ASP A 65 -21.14 -14.53 -2.36
C ASP A 65 -20.26 -14.91 -1.17
N ILE A 66 -20.45 -14.27 -0.03
CA ILE A 66 -19.63 -14.49 1.18
C ILE A 66 -19.75 -15.91 1.72
N ARG A 67 -20.87 -16.60 1.47
CA ARG A 67 -21.12 -17.94 2.00
C ARG A 67 -20.51 -19.06 1.15
N LYS A 68 -20.26 -18.79 -0.12
CA LYS A 68 -19.79 -19.81 -1.08
C LYS A 68 -18.35 -19.55 -1.54
N ASN A 69 -17.95 -18.29 -1.62
CA ASN A 69 -16.68 -17.89 -2.22
C ASN A 69 -15.66 -17.50 -1.16
N LYS A 70 -14.40 -17.83 -1.42
CA LYS A 70 -13.28 -17.35 -0.62
C LYS A 70 -13.04 -15.87 -0.91
N THR A 71 -12.54 -15.15 0.07
CA THR A 71 -12.11 -13.76 -0.08
C THR A 71 -10.62 -13.72 -0.34
N ILE A 72 -10.23 -13.05 -1.41
CA ILE A 72 -8.83 -12.72 -1.71
C ILE A 72 -8.53 -11.37 -1.05
N LEU A 73 -7.56 -11.35 -0.14
CA LEU A 73 -7.00 -10.12 0.39
C LEU A 73 -5.80 -9.74 -0.48
N PHE A 74 -5.88 -8.57 -1.13
CA PHE A 74 -4.86 -8.11 -2.06
C PHE A 74 -4.13 -6.90 -1.49
N PHE A 75 -2.81 -7.01 -1.39
CA PHE A 75 -1.92 -5.93 -0.98
C PHE A 75 -1.20 -5.36 -2.18
N HIS A 76 -1.34 -4.05 -2.41
CA HIS A 76 -0.66 -3.39 -3.53
C HIS A 76 0.82 -3.12 -3.22
N GLY A 77 1.59 -2.79 -4.26
CA GLY A 77 3.02 -2.47 -4.13
C GLY A 77 3.29 -1.09 -3.52
N ASN A 78 4.52 -0.64 -3.67
CA ASN A 78 5.08 0.55 -3.01
C ASN A 78 4.89 1.86 -3.78
N ALA A 79 4.05 1.89 -4.81
CA ALA A 79 3.81 3.10 -5.62
C ALA A 79 2.36 3.21 -6.07
N GLY A 80 1.91 4.44 -6.33
CA GLY A 80 0.60 4.75 -6.89
C GLY A 80 -0.54 4.75 -5.87
N SER A 81 -1.76 4.51 -6.34
CA SER A 81 -3.01 4.49 -5.56
C SER A 81 -3.84 3.25 -5.87
N LEU A 82 -5.00 3.10 -5.23
CA LEU A 82 -5.96 2.02 -5.54
C LEU A 82 -6.44 2.09 -6.98
N GLU A 83 -6.65 3.28 -7.53
CA GLU A 83 -7.06 3.48 -8.92
C GLU A 83 -6.11 2.78 -9.91
N ASN A 84 -4.82 2.82 -9.66
CA ASN A 84 -3.84 2.13 -10.51
C ASN A 84 -3.98 0.61 -10.50
N ARG A 85 -4.84 0.04 -9.65
CA ARG A 85 -5.08 -1.42 -9.51
C ARG A 85 -6.35 -1.88 -10.25
N ILE A 86 -7.15 -0.96 -10.77
CA ILE A 86 -8.43 -1.26 -11.45
C ILE A 86 -8.27 -2.35 -12.51
N HIS A 87 -7.22 -2.29 -13.33
CA HIS A 87 -6.98 -3.29 -14.36
C HIS A 87 -6.77 -4.70 -13.79
N LYS A 88 -6.17 -4.84 -12.61
CA LYS A 88 -6.02 -6.12 -11.91
C LYS A 88 -7.33 -6.57 -11.30
N LEU A 89 -8.07 -5.67 -10.67
CA LEU A 89 -9.34 -5.97 -10.02
C LEU A 89 -10.38 -6.46 -11.03
N ASN A 90 -10.37 -5.90 -12.24
CA ASN A 90 -11.25 -6.32 -13.31
C ASN A 90 -11.05 -7.81 -13.73
N HIS A 91 -9.87 -8.40 -13.48
CA HIS A 91 -9.67 -9.84 -13.71
C HIS A 91 -10.45 -10.71 -12.73
N PHE A 92 -10.81 -10.21 -11.56
CA PHE A 92 -11.61 -10.97 -10.59
C PHE A 92 -13.09 -11.04 -10.96
N ARG A 93 -13.57 -10.21 -11.91
CA ARG A 93 -14.98 -10.17 -12.32
C ARG A 93 -15.56 -11.55 -12.65
N ASP A 94 -14.82 -12.35 -13.41
CA ASP A 94 -15.27 -13.64 -13.92
C ASP A 94 -14.88 -14.81 -12.99
N MET A 95 -14.21 -14.51 -11.88
CA MET A 95 -13.83 -15.49 -10.88
C MET A 95 -14.90 -15.64 -9.80
N SER A 96 -15.03 -16.86 -9.23
CA SER A 96 -15.92 -17.12 -8.08
C SER A 96 -15.18 -16.79 -6.78
N VAL A 97 -14.86 -15.51 -6.58
CA VAL A 97 -14.16 -15.00 -5.39
C VAL A 97 -14.77 -13.68 -4.94
N ASN A 98 -14.69 -13.41 -3.66
CA ASN A 98 -14.76 -12.05 -3.13
C ASN A 98 -13.35 -11.48 -3.09
N PHE A 99 -13.19 -10.16 -3.03
CA PHE A 99 -11.88 -9.58 -2.77
C PHE A 99 -11.95 -8.34 -1.88
N LEU A 100 -10.89 -8.13 -1.15
CA LEU A 100 -10.59 -6.90 -0.44
C LEU A 100 -9.20 -6.41 -0.87
N ILE A 101 -9.11 -5.17 -1.29
CA ILE A 101 -7.84 -4.47 -1.44
C ILE A 101 -7.84 -3.27 -0.50
N ILE A 102 -6.75 -3.06 0.24
CA ILE A 102 -6.57 -1.87 1.07
C ILE A 102 -5.54 -0.94 0.44
N ALA A 103 -5.72 0.35 0.66
CA ALA A 103 -4.65 1.31 0.49
C ALA A 103 -3.81 1.35 1.76
N TRP A 104 -2.48 1.27 1.61
CA TRP A 104 -1.58 1.43 2.74
C TRP A 104 -1.66 2.84 3.33
N ARG A 105 -1.23 3.01 4.60
CA ARG A 105 -1.05 4.34 5.19
C ARG A 105 -0.21 5.25 4.29
N GLY A 106 -0.64 6.51 4.11
CA GLY A 106 -0.02 7.48 3.21
C GLY A 106 -0.34 7.31 1.72
N PHE A 107 -1.08 6.28 1.32
CA PHE A 107 -1.52 6.06 -0.07
C PHE A 107 -3.01 6.34 -0.22
N SER A 108 -3.45 6.76 -1.41
CA SER A 108 -4.87 6.99 -1.76
C SER A 108 -5.60 7.93 -0.80
N GLY A 109 -4.90 8.92 -0.24
CA GLY A 109 -5.45 9.87 0.72
C GLY A 109 -5.49 9.38 2.16
N ASN A 110 -5.03 8.18 2.48
CA ASN A 110 -4.92 7.72 3.86
C ASN A 110 -3.89 8.53 4.63
N GLU A 111 -4.20 8.78 5.89
CA GLU A 111 -3.27 9.40 6.82
C GLU A 111 -2.05 8.51 7.12
N GLY A 112 -1.07 9.10 7.78
CA GLY A 112 0.16 8.41 8.19
C GLY A 112 1.25 8.42 7.11
N LYS A 113 2.35 7.73 7.42
CA LYS A 113 3.50 7.58 6.52
C LYS A 113 3.92 6.12 6.45
N PRO A 114 4.22 5.60 5.24
CA PRO A 114 4.64 4.22 5.09
C PRO A 114 5.92 3.93 5.90
N SER A 115 5.89 2.84 6.62
CA SER A 115 7.04 2.28 7.35
C SER A 115 6.82 0.78 7.49
N GLU A 116 7.87 0.02 7.69
CA GLU A 116 7.77 -1.43 7.84
C GLU A 116 6.77 -1.82 8.94
N SER A 117 6.94 -1.29 10.15
CA SER A 117 6.02 -1.56 11.27
C SER A 117 4.59 -1.11 11.00
N GLY A 118 4.41 0.06 10.35
CA GLY A 118 3.11 0.57 10.00
C GLY A 118 2.38 -0.30 8.95
N LEU A 119 3.11 -0.80 7.95
CA LEU A 119 2.52 -1.69 6.94
C LEU A 119 2.16 -3.07 7.51
N TYR A 120 2.91 -3.58 8.51
CA TYR A 120 2.48 -4.78 9.25
C TYR A 120 1.17 -4.53 10.00
N GLU A 121 1.03 -3.41 10.69
CA GLU A 121 -0.20 -3.03 11.39
C GLU A 121 -1.39 -2.90 10.43
N ASP A 122 -1.18 -2.26 9.28
CA ASP A 122 -2.21 -2.13 8.23
C ASP A 122 -2.65 -3.50 7.72
N GLY A 123 -1.68 -4.38 7.43
CA GLY A 123 -1.95 -5.73 6.96
C GLY A 123 -2.69 -6.59 7.98
N GLU A 124 -2.27 -6.56 9.24
CA GLU A 124 -2.96 -7.27 10.34
C GLU A 124 -4.39 -6.75 10.54
N SER A 125 -4.59 -5.44 10.44
CA SER A 125 -5.92 -4.84 10.56
C SER A 125 -6.83 -5.28 9.42
N ALA A 126 -6.32 -5.35 8.20
CA ALA A 126 -7.07 -5.86 7.05
C ALA A 126 -7.42 -7.35 7.16
N ILE A 127 -6.56 -8.17 7.79
CA ILE A 127 -6.83 -9.59 8.02
C ILE A 127 -7.91 -9.77 9.08
N LYS A 128 -7.98 -8.89 10.07
CA LYS A 128 -8.97 -8.96 11.16
C LYS A 128 -10.36 -8.45 10.75
N TRP A 129 -10.39 -7.51 9.79
CA TRP A 129 -11.62 -6.98 9.23
C TRP A 129 -12.42 -8.06 8.51
#